data_0c10078885f453907fc9cabb009ce3fc
#
_entry.id   0c10078885f453907fc9cabb009ce3fc
#
_cell.length_a   1.000
_cell.length_b   1.000
_cell.length_c   1.000
_cell.angle_alpha   90.00
_cell.angle_beta   90.00
_cell.angle_gamma   90.00
#
_symmetry.space_group_name_H-M   'P 1'
#
loop_
_entity.id
_entity.type
_entity.pdbx_description
1 polymer ?
#
loop_
_entity_poly.entity_id
_entity_poly.type
_entity_poly.pdbx_seq_one_letter_code
_entity_poly.pdbx_strand_id
1 'polypeptide(L)'
;MKAIIIGSGLIGTTSAYFLSRGGWEVTVLDRQDGPGQETSFANGSLLTPSMPEPWNAPGSWRVLLRSIGRSDSPLKLRLKALPHLASWGTRFLRNSASGRYERNTVKNLRLALHSLEVMERLRQEIGIQYGGASPGTLRVFRDPAPLGRALEWAERLRAEGLTYRRLTGAEVVAMEPALGPIAGQLAGGIHYPADEIGNAYKFCVNLADHAHRAGVDFRFRTPVTEIQARKGKIAAVRSGDKEFTADRYIVAAGSYSPMLLKQLGITVPVRPAKGYSLTFERPSADTPFRVPVADDDFHAVVVPLENVIRVAGTAEFTGYDLSLPEARIQNLVKLVRQVLPTWALDPAKAKPWCGLRPMSVDGVPIIGATPIGNLWINTGHGHLGWTMAAGSGQLLSDLMTGGSPRVEPEAYALARFNGTA
;
A
#
# COMPACT_ATOMS: atom_id res chain seq x y z
N MET A 1 -23.27 -19.47 0.13
CA MET A 1 -22.22 -19.69 1.16
C MET A 1 -21.97 -18.39 1.91
N LYS A 2 -21.63 -18.49 3.18
CA LYS A 2 -21.37 -17.33 4.06
C LYS A 2 -19.87 -17.10 4.23
N ALA A 3 -19.45 -15.85 4.18
CA ALA A 3 -18.08 -15.46 4.45
C ALA A 3 -18.01 -14.35 5.50
N ILE A 4 -17.05 -14.45 6.41
CA ILE A 4 -16.71 -13.37 7.35
C ILE A 4 -15.34 -12.82 6.98
N ILE A 5 -15.25 -11.50 6.80
CA ILE A 5 -14.02 -10.77 6.55
C ILE A 5 -13.65 -9.95 7.78
N ILE A 6 -12.41 -10.06 8.24
CA ILE A 6 -11.89 -9.32 9.39
C ILE A 6 -11.03 -8.17 8.88
N GLY A 7 -11.55 -6.95 9.03
CA GLY A 7 -10.96 -5.69 8.55
C GLY A 7 -11.68 -5.11 7.34
N SER A 8 -11.97 -3.81 7.37
CA SER A 8 -12.62 -3.02 6.32
C SER A 8 -11.73 -1.92 5.73
N GLY A 9 -10.41 -2.13 5.74
CA GLY A 9 -9.48 -1.32 4.94
C GLY A 9 -9.66 -1.61 3.44
N LEU A 10 -8.80 -1.02 2.59
CA LEU A 10 -8.80 -1.24 1.14
C LEU A 10 -8.97 -2.72 0.77
N ILE A 11 -8.17 -3.58 1.39
CA ILE A 11 -8.12 -5.01 1.05
C ILE A 11 -9.39 -5.74 1.48
N GLY A 12 -9.89 -5.46 2.68
CA GLY A 12 -11.12 -6.11 3.16
C GLY A 12 -12.35 -5.65 2.40
N THR A 13 -12.45 -4.34 2.11
CA THR A 13 -13.58 -3.78 1.37
C THR A 13 -13.62 -4.28 -0.08
N THR A 14 -12.48 -4.35 -0.78
CA THR A 14 -12.42 -4.91 -2.14
C THR A 14 -12.73 -6.41 -2.14
N SER A 15 -12.21 -7.16 -1.16
CA SER A 15 -12.54 -8.58 -1.00
C SER A 15 -14.03 -8.80 -0.76
N ALA A 16 -14.67 -7.95 0.07
CA ALA A 16 -16.10 -8.04 0.36
C ALA A 16 -16.94 -7.77 -0.90
N TYR A 17 -16.59 -6.73 -1.65
CA TYR A 17 -17.28 -6.38 -2.89
C TYR A 17 -17.21 -7.53 -3.91
N PHE A 18 -16.02 -8.07 -4.20
CA PHE A 18 -15.88 -9.11 -5.21
C PHE A 18 -16.49 -10.45 -4.78
N LEU A 19 -16.41 -10.83 -3.50
CA LEU A 19 -17.07 -12.03 -3.00
C LEU A 19 -18.59 -11.92 -3.07
N SER A 20 -19.18 -10.76 -2.72
CA SER A 20 -20.62 -10.56 -2.85
C SER A 20 -21.09 -10.65 -4.32
N ARG A 21 -20.31 -10.10 -5.26
CA ARG A 21 -20.51 -10.25 -6.71
C ARG A 21 -20.38 -11.72 -7.16
N GLY A 22 -19.55 -12.51 -6.49
CA GLY A 22 -19.41 -13.95 -6.66
C GLY A 22 -20.50 -14.79 -5.98
N GLY A 23 -21.57 -14.16 -5.48
CA GLY A 23 -22.72 -14.84 -4.90
C GLY A 23 -22.56 -15.28 -3.43
N TRP A 24 -21.59 -14.71 -2.70
CA TRP A 24 -21.42 -14.98 -1.28
C TRP A 24 -22.25 -14.01 -0.42
N GLU A 25 -22.83 -14.53 0.64
CA GLU A 25 -23.35 -13.72 1.75
C GLU A 25 -22.16 -13.28 2.62
N VAL A 26 -21.82 -11.99 2.61
CA VAL A 26 -20.60 -11.47 3.24
C VAL A 26 -20.91 -10.59 4.44
N THR A 27 -20.26 -10.89 5.56
CA THR A 27 -20.22 -10.02 6.75
C THR A 27 -18.79 -9.51 6.94
N VAL A 28 -18.61 -8.20 7.12
CA VAL A 28 -17.33 -7.57 7.41
C VAL A 28 -17.31 -7.10 8.86
N LEU A 29 -16.32 -7.52 9.63
CA LEU A 29 -16.13 -7.12 11.02
C LEU A 29 -14.93 -6.16 11.10
N ASP A 30 -15.15 -4.96 11.66
CA ASP A 30 -14.07 -4.00 11.87
C ASP A 30 -14.16 -3.36 13.26
N ARG A 31 -13.02 -3.10 13.86
CA ARG A 31 -12.91 -2.45 15.17
C ARG A 31 -13.17 -0.95 15.13
N GLN A 32 -13.02 -0.32 13.97
CA GLN A 32 -13.20 1.11 13.76
C GLN A 32 -14.69 1.47 13.56
N ASP A 33 -14.98 2.76 13.52
CA ASP A 33 -16.35 3.29 13.35
C ASP A 33 -16.83 3.25 11.89
N GLY A 34 -15.93 2.97 10.94
CA GLY A 34 -16.21 2.96 9.51
C GLY A 34 -15.06 2.35 8.70
N PRO A 35 -15.24 2.20 7.39
CA PRO A 35 -14.24 1.58 6.54
C PRO A 35 -13.03 2.51 6.33
N GLY A 36 -11.84 1.92 6.13
CA GLY A 36 -10.65 2.64 5.68
C GLY A 36 -9.99 3.56 6.72
N GLN A 37 -10.32 3.47 7.99
CA GLN A 37 -9.87 4.43 9.01
C GLN A 37 -8.45 4.21 9.55
N GLU A 38 -7.76 3.15 9.13
CA GLU A 38 -6.37 2.90 9.53
C GLU A 38 -5.40 3.23 8.39
N THR A 39 -4.58 2.29 7.95
CA THR A 39 -3.54 2.50 6.91
C THR A 39 -4.10 3.03 5.58
N SER A 40 -5.39 2.86 5.34
CA SER A 40 -6.09 3.35 4.15
C SER A 40 -6.58 4.79 4.25
N PHE A 41 -6.50 5.46 5.42
CA PHE A 41 -7.12 6.76 5.66
C PHE A 41 -6.42 7.91 4.91
N ALA A 42 -5.12 8.08 5.11
CA ALA A 42 -4.36 9.17 4.50
C ALA A 42 -2.98 8.71 4.00
N ASN A 43 -2.97 7.62 3.24
CA ASN A 43 -1.79 7.08 2.59
C ASN A 43 -1.25 8.01 1.47
N GLY A 44 -0.29 7.54 0.67
CA GLY A 44 0.35 8.32 -0.39
C GLY A 44 -0.56 8.71 -1.56
N SER A 45 -1.80 8.24 -1.60
CA SER A 45 -2.81 8.59 -2.63
C SER A 45 -2.42 8.25 -4.07
N LEU A 46 -1.47 7.37 -4.25
CA LEU A 46 -0.94 6.92 -5.53
C LEU A 46 -1.33 5.48 -5.83
N LEU A 47 -1.72 5.21 -7.06
CA LEU A 47 -1.81 3.89 -7.66
C LEU A 47 -0.67 3.82 -8.68
N THR A 48 0.45 3.21 -8.28
CA THR A 48 1.71 3.28 -9.01
C THR A 48 2.24 1.90 -9.34
N PRO A 49 1.80 1.25 -10.43
CA PRO A 49 2.49 0.09 -10.97
C PRO A 49 3.96 0.38 -11.33
N SER A 50 4.29 1.65 -11.53
CA SER A 50 5.67 2.10 -11.81
C SER A 50 6.65 1.95 -10.65
N MET A 51 6.16 1.72 -9.43
CA MET A 51 6.98 1.56 -8.22
C MET A 51 6.79 0.18 -7.57
N PRO A 52 6.96 -0.93 -8.32
CA PRO A 52 6.63 -2.27 -7.84
C PRO A 52 7.69 -2.88 -6.93
N GLU A 53 8.81 -2.18 -6.73
CA GLU A 53 9.98 -2.69 -6.07
C GLU A 53 9.72 -2.96 -4.57
N PRO A 54 10.05 -4.15 -4.08
CA PRO A 54 10.12 -4.41 -2.65
C PRO A 54 11.15 -3.51 -1.95
N TRP A 55 10.93 -3.18 -0.69
CA TRP A 55 11.90 -2.35 0.06
C TRP A 55 13.21 -3.06 0.43
N ASN A 56 13.30 -4.36 0.18
CA ASN A 56 14.50 -5.16 0.38
C ASN A 56 15.41 -5.15 -0.87
N ALA A 57 15.63 -4.00 -1.49
CA ALA A 57 16.54 -3.86 -2.61
C ALA A 57 17.96 -4.36 -2.28
N PRO A 58 18.73 -4.84 -3.25
CA PRO A 58 20.15 -5.19 -3.06
C PRO A 58 20.92 -4.05 -2.39
N GLY A 59 21.63 -4.35 -1.30
CA GLY A 59 22.35 -3.34 -0.52
C GLY A 59 21.54 -2.59 0.53
N SER A 60 20.25 -2.84 0.70
CA SER A 60 19.39 -2.21 1.72
C SER A 60 19.93 -2.31 3.15
N TRP A 61 20.71 -3.36 3.47
CA TRP A 61 21.41 -3.49 4.76
C TRP A 61 22.37 -2.32 5.06
N ARG A 62 23.01 -1.76 4.00
CA ARG A 62 23.90 -0.57 4.16
C ARG A 62 23.10 0.67 4.54
N VAL A 63 21.91 0.82 3.96
CA VAL A 63 20.98 1.93 4.27
C VAL A 63 20.49 1.78 5.71
N LEU A 64 20.10 0.58 6.13
CA LEU A 64 19.69 0.28 7.50
C LEU A 64 20.78 0.60 8.51
N LEU A 65 22.02 0.16 8.26
CA LEU A 65 23.15 0.46 9.15
C LEU A 65 23.43 1.97 9.28
N ARG A 66 23.40 2.70 8.14
CA ARG A 66 23.61 4.16 8.13
C ARG A 66 22.49 4.95 8.79
N SER A 67 21.31 4.36 8.93
CA SER A 67 20.15 4.99 9.57
C SER A 67 20.15 4.92 11.09
N ILE A 68 21.01 4.07 11.68
CA ILE A 68 21.12 3.91 13.13
C ILE A 68 21.64 5.21 13.76
N GLY A 69 20.89 5.74 14.73
CA GLY A 69 21.25 6.98 15.44
C GLY A 69 20.92 8.29 14.71
N ARG A 70 20.50 8.27 13.44
CA ARG A 70 20.14 9.47 12.67
C ARG A 70 18.65 9.77 12.78
N SER A 71 18.29 11.03 13.07
CA SER A 71 16.90 11.48 13.15
C SER A 71 16.31 11.88 11.78
N ASP A 72 17.18 12.25 10.83
CA ASP A 72 16.88 12.78 9.51
C ASP A 72 16.79 11.68 8.41
N SER A 73 17.11 10.43 8.74
CA SER A 73 17.09 9.32 7.79
C SER A 73 15.66 9.04 7.28
N PRO A 74 15.47 8.83 5.96
CA PRO A 74 14.18 8.41 5.39
C PRO A 74 13.64 7.11 5.97
N LEU A 75 14.54 6.18 6.31
CA LEU A 75 14.22 4.92 6.99
C LEU A 75 14.87 4.91 8.37
N LYS A 76 14.07 4.68 9.42
CA LYS A 76 14.57 4.61 10.80
C LYS A 76 14.28 3.26 11.43
N LEU A 77 15.30 2.70 12.05
CA LEU A 77 15.21 1.48 12.85
C LEU A 77 15.38 1.83 14.34
N ARG A 78 14.35 1.61 15.15
CA ARG A 78 14.47 1.80 16.60
C ARG A 78 15.06 0.55 17.26
N LEU A 79 16.06 0.72 18.11
CA LEU A 79 16.74 -0.39 18.80
C LEU A 79 15.78 -1.28 19.60
N LYS A 80 14.73 -0.69 20.19
CA LYS A 80 13.69 -1.43 20.92
C LYS A 80 12.89 -2.42 20.03
N ALA A 81 12.87 -2.22 18.71
CA ALA A 81 12.18 -3.11 17.78
C ALA A 81 13.05 -4.31 17.33
N LEU A 82 14.36 -4.26 17.52
CA LEU A 82 15.31 -5.27 17.03
C LEU A 82 14.98 -6.71 17.45
N PRO A 83 14.66 -7.01 18.72
CA PRO A 83 14.37 -8.39 19.13
C PRO A 83 13.17 -8.98 18.37
N HIS A 84 12.15 -8.15 18.07
CA HIS A 84 10.95 -8.57 17.34
C HIS A 84 11.14 -8.63 15.82
N LEU A 85 12.22 -8.03 15.33
CA LEU A 85 12.55 -7.98 13.91
C LEU A 85 13.62 -8.99 13.49
N ALA A 86 14.34 -9.61 14.42
CA ALA A 86 15.54 -10.41 14.12
C ALA A 86 15.27 -11.51 13.08
N SER A 87 14.30 -12.40 13.35
CA SER A 87 13.93 -13.47 12.42
C SER A 87 13.35 -12.95 11.10
N TRP A 88 12.50 -11.93 11.16
CA TRP A 88 11.93 -11.30 9.97
C TRP A 88 13.01 -10.57 9.18
N GLY A 89 13.90 -9.84 9.86
CA GLY A 89 14.99 -9.07 9.26
C GLY A 89 16.00 -9.95 8.51
N THR A 90 16.37 -11.09 9.06
CA THR A 90 17.25 -12.04 8.35
C THR A 90 16.62 -12.58 7.07
N ARG A 91 15.33 -12.93 7.10
CA ARG A 91 14.58 -13.34 5.92
C ARG A 91 14.40 -12.20 4.92
N PHE A 92 14.16 -10.97 5.39
CA PHE A 92 14.08 -9.76 4.58
C PHE A 92 15.39 -9.52 3.82
N LEU A 93 16.53 -9.64 4.49
CA LEU A 93 17.85 -9.50 3.86
C LEU A 93 18.17 -10.65 2.90
N ARG A 94 17.76 -11.88 3.19
CA ARG A 94 17.88 -12.99 2.23
C ARG A 94 17.11 -12.73 0.93
N ASN A 95 15.99 -12.04 0.99
CA ASN A 95 15.21 -11.65 -0.18
C ASN A 95 15.80 -10.44 -0.94
N SER A 96 16.86 -9.80 -0.41
CA SER A 96 17.61 -8.73 -1.10
C SER A 96 18.57 -9.27 -2.19
N ALA A 97 18.70 -10.59 -2.35
CA ALA A 97 19.48 -11.16 -3.45
C ALA A 97 18.83 -10.76 -4.79
N SER A 98 19.65 -10.27 -5.74
CA SER A 98 19.19 -9.65 -7.00
C SER A 98 18.11 -10.48 -7.72
N GLY A 99 18.33 -11.77 -7.94
CA GLY A 99 17.37 -12.61 -8.64
C GLY A 99 16.04 -12.82 -7.89
N ARG A 100 16.02 -12.77 -6.53
CA ARG A 100 14.78 -12.80 -5.76
C ARG A 100 14.07 -11.45 -5.82
N TYR A 101 14.81 -10.39 -5.67
CA TYR A 101 14.31 -9.02 -5.76
C TYR A 101 13.63 -8.77 -7.10
N GLU A 102 14.28 -9.11 -8.21
CA GLU A 102 13.74 -8.95 -9.56
C GLU A 102 12.45 -9.76 -9.75
N ARG A 103 12.44 -11.04 -9.39
CA ARG A 103 11.23 -11.89 -9.46
C ARG A 103 10.08 -11.33 -8.62
N ASN A 104 10.36 -10.81 -7.43
CA ASN A 104 9.34 -10.25 -6.56
C ASN A 104 8.82 -8.92 -7.08
N THR A 105 9.68 -8.11 -7.70
CA THR A 105 9.29 -6.89 -8.42
C THR A 105 8.32 -7.20 -9.56
N VAL A 106 8.62 -8.21 -10.38
CA VAL A 106 7.74 -8.64 -11.49
C VAL A 106 6.37 -9.13 -10.97
N LYS A 107 6.34 -9.91 -9.89
CA LYS A 107 5.07 -10.32 -9.26
C LYS A 107 4.23 -9.11 -8.84
N ASN A 108 4.87 -8.15 -8.18
CA ASN A 108 4.20 -6.92 -7.75
C ASN A 108 3.69 -6.13 -8.94
N LEU A 109 4.50 -5.96 -10.01
CA LEU A 109 4.10 -5.26 -11.22
C LEU A 109 2.87 -5.90 -11.87
N ARG A 110 2.87 -7.23 -12.05
CA ARG A 110 1.75 -7.96 -12.65
C ARG A 110 0.46 -7.78 -11.87
N LEU A 111 0.51 -7.88 -10.54
CA LEU A 111 -0.68 -7.65 -9.70
C LEU A 111 -1.12 -6.18 -9.71
N ALA A 112 -0.17 -5.24 -9.75
CA ALA A 112 -0.45 -3.82 -9.83
C ALA A 112 -1.14 -3.43 -11.15
N LEU A 113 -0.63 -3.91 -12.28
CA LEU A 113 -1.25 -3.68 -13.61
C LEU A 113 -2.64 -4.30 -13.68
N HIS A 114 -2.79 -5.57 -13.25
CA HIS A 114 -4.10 -6.18 -13.14
C HIS A 114 -5.07 -5.38 -12.24
N SER A 115 -4.56 -4.84 -11.13
CA SER A 115 -5.38 -4.03 -10.22
C SER A 115 -5.88 -2.74 -10.87
N LEU A 116 -5.08 -2.08 -11.73
CA LEU A 116 -5.54 -0.90 -12.47
C LEU A 116 -6.62 -1.25 -13.50
N GLU A 117 -6.50 -2.39 -14.20
CA GLU A 117 -7.56 -2.88 -15.09
C GLU A 117 -8.88 -3.11 -14.32
N VAL A 118 -8.78 -3.67 -13.11
CA VAL A 118 -9.93 -3.87 -12.23
C VAL A 118 -10.50 -2.54 -11.75
N MET A 119 -9.66 -1.56 -11.40
CA MET A 119 -10.09 -0.21 -11.02
C MET A 119 -10.83 0.49 -12.15
N GLU A 120 -10.36 0.35 -13.39
CA GLU A 120 -11.03 0.93 -14.55
C GLU A 120 -12.42 0.31 -14.73
N ARG A 121 -12.55 -1.03 -14.64
CA ARG A 121 -13.85 -1.71 -14.67
C ARG A 121 -14.78 -1.23 -13.56
N LEU A 122 -14.30 -1.05 -12.33
CA LEU A 122 -15.12 -0.52 -11.25
C LEU A 122 -15.62 0.91 -11.55
N ARG A 123 -14.78 1.76 -12.15
CA ARG A 123 -15.21 3.09 -12.59
C ARG A 123 -16.32 3.01 -13.62
N GLN A 124 -16.21 2.11 -14.59
CA GLN A 124 -17.20 1.93 -15.67
C GLN A 124 -18.50 1.29 -15.17
N GLU A 125 -18.41 0.25 -14.34
CA GLU A 125 -19.57 -0.54 -13.89
C GLU A 125 -20.41 0.15 -12.82
N ILE A 126 -19.75 0.78 -11.85
CA ILE A 126 -20.44 1.34 -10.67
C ILE A 126 -20.23 2.85 -10.48
N GLY A 127 -19.50 3.50 -11.39
CA GLY A 127 -19.29 4.95 -11.33
C GLY A 127 -18.60 5.41 -10.05
N ILE A 128 -17.74 4.57 -9.44
CA ILE A 128 -17.16 4.85 -8.12
C ILE A 128 -16.37 6.15 -8.09
N GLN A 129 -16.73 7.05 -7.18
CA GLN A 129 -16.10 8.35 -7.02
C GLN A 129 -15.11 8.31 -5.84
N TYR A 130 -13.84 8.63 -6.08
CA TYR A 130 -12.80 8.68 -5.04
C TYR A 130 -11.77 9.79 -5.27
N GLY A 131 -12.14 10.82 -6.07
CA GLY A 131 -11.23 11.87 -6.46
C GLY A 131 -10.07 11.34 -7.30
N GLY A 132 -10.35 10.30 -8.11
CA GLY A 132 -9.38 9.65 -8.99
C GLY A 132 -9.07 10.51 -10.21
N ALA A 133 -7.81 10.50 -10.63
CA ALA A 133 -7.35 11.04 -11.90
C ALA A 133 -6.14 10.25 -12.41
N SER A 134 -5.91 10.28 -13.71
CA SER A 134 -4.85 9.54 -14.39
C SER A 134 -3.84 10.47 -15.07
N PRO A 135 -3.16 11.38 -14.31
CA PRO A 135 -2.17 12.30 -14.87
C PRO A 135 -0.81 11.63 -15.13
N GLY A 136 -0.68 10.36 -14.76
CA GLY A 136 0.59 9.70 -14.59
C GLY A 136 1.30 10.11 -13.29
N THR A 137 2.55 9.65 -13.12
CA THR A 137 3.47 10.08 -12.04
C THR A 137 4.77 10.57 -12.64
N LEU A 138 5.29 11.68 -12.14
CA LEU A 138 6.55 12.26 -12.53
C LEU A 138 7.59 11.95 -11.45
N ARG A 139 8.55 11.05 -11.76
CA ARG A 139 9.70 10.79 -10.90
C ARG A 139 10.84 11.70 -11.32
N VAL A 140 11.31 12.56 -10.41
CA VAL A 140 12.36 13.56 -10.70
C VAL A 140 13.67 13.20 -10.03
N PHE A 141 14.76 13.59 -10.66
CA PHE A 141 16.13 13.29 -10.23
C PHE A 141 16.99 14.57 -10.33
N ARG A 142 17.81 14.77 -9.31
CA ARG A 142 18.77 15.88 -9.26
C ARG A 142 20.17 15.46 -9.74
N ASP A 143 20.45 14.15 -9.78
CA ASP A 143 21.72 13.57 -10.25
C ASP A 143 21.47 12.66 -11.47
N PRO A 144 22.26 12.79 -12.54
CA PRO A 144 22.18 11.94 -13.73
C PRO A 144 22.40 10.45 -13.46
N ALA A 145 23.24 10.09 -12.47
CA ALA A 145 23.58 8.69 -12.22
C ALA A 145 22.41 7.88 -11.64
N PRO A 146 21.63 8.34 -10.62
CA PRO A 146 20.39 7.70 -10.23
C PRO A 146 19.36 7.63 -11.36
N LEU A 147 19.21 8.70 -12.15
CA LEU A 147 18.32 8.72 -13.31
C LEU A 147 18.66 7.61 -14.32
N GLY A 148 19.96 7.46 -14.65
CA GLY A 148 20.41 6.41 -15.56
C GLY A 148 20.04 5.01 -15.06
N ARG A 149 20.31 4.72 -13.78
CA ARG A 149 19.92 3.42 -13.16
C ARG A 149 18.42 3.19 -13.15
N ALA A 150 17.64 4.23 -12.88
CA ALA A 150 16.18 4.12 -12.89
C ALA A 150 15.62 3.85 -14.29
N LEU A 151 16.23 4.45 -15.33
CA LEU A 151 15.87 4.18 -16.73
C LEU A 151 16.23 2.76 -17.16
N GLU A 152 17.42 2.26 -16.82
CA GLU A 152 17.80 0.87 -17.08
C GLU A 152 16.85 -0.12 -16.42
N TRP A 153 16.42 0.20 -15.20
CA TRP A 153 15.46 -0.61 -14.47
C TRP A 153 14.06 -0.57 -15.12
N ALA A 154 13.58 0.61 -15.47
CA ALA A 154 12.30 0.76 -16.17
C ALA A 154 12.29 0.04 -17.53
N GLU A 155 13.41 0.05 -18.25
CA GLU A 155 13.54 -0.69 -19.52
C GLU A 155 13.42 -2.21 -19.31
N ARG A 156 14.03 -2.77 -18.25
CA ARG A 156 13.87 -4.20 -17.91
C ARG A 156 12.42 -4.57 -17.65
N LEU A 157 11.67 -3.68 -16.99
CA LEU A 157 10.26 -3.92 -16.66
C LEU A 157 9.31 -3.66 -17.84
N ARG A 158 9.78 -3.07 -18.94
CA ARG A 158 8.97 -2.83 -20.15
C ARG A 158 8.42 -4.12 -20.72
N ALA A 159 9.18 -5.20 -20.74
CA ALA A 159 8.73 -6.52 -21.19
C ALA A 159 7.58 -7.09 -20.34
N GLU A 160 7.43 -6.63 -19.11
CA GLU A 160 6.37 -7.01 -18.18
C GLU A 160 5.15 -6.06 -18.23
N GLY A 161 5.16 -5.09 -19.17
CA GLY A 161 4.05 -4.17 -19.39
C GLY A 161 4.20 -2.78 -18.78
N LEU A 162 5.35 -2.45 -18.16
CA LEU A 162 5.59 -1.09 -17.67
C LEU A 162 5.78 -0.12 -18.83
N THR A 163 5.01 0.98 -18.80
CA THR A 163 5.16 2.07 -19.76
C THR A 163 5.82 3.28 -19.09
N TYR A 164 6.76 3.91 -19.78
CA TYR A 164 7.43 5.09 -19.26
C TYR A 164 7.96 6.00 -20.38
N ARG A 165 8.21 7.26 -20.06
CA ARG A 165 8.85 8.25 -20.92
C ARG A 165 9.98 8.94 -20.15
N ARG A 166 11.21 8.92 -20.73
CA ARG A 166 12.32 9.73 -20.23
C ARG A 166 12.05 11.20 -20.54
N LEU A 167 12.39 12.10 -19.61
CA LEU A 167 12.27 13.53 -19.74
C LEU A 167 13.58 14.21 -19.38
N THR A 168 13.95 15.23 -20.13
CA THR A 168 14.97 16.22 -19.76
C THR A 168 14.43 17.13 -18.66
N GLY A 169 15.29 17.91 -17.98
CA GLY A 169 14.85 18.88 -16.97
C GLY A 169 13.86 19.91 -17.54
N ALA A 170 14.06 20.36 -18.78
CA ALA A 170 13.14 21.28 -19.46
C ALA A 170 11.77 20.64 -19.73
N GLU A 171 11.75 19.40 -20.18
CA GLU A 171 10.49 18.67 -20.40
C GLU A 171 9.75 18.35 -19.10
N VAL A 172 10.47 18.11 -18.00
CA VAL A 172 9.88 17.98 -16.64
C VAL A 172 9.11 19.25 -16.29
N VAL A 173 9.71 20.42 -16.43
CA VAL A 173 9.08 21.72 -16.13
C VAL A 173 7.96 22.03 -17.12
N ALA A 174 8.09 21.68 -18.39
CA ALA A 174 7.02 21.84 -19.38
C ALA A 174 5.78 20.98 -19.03
N MET A 175 5.99 19.78 -18.48
CA MET A 175 4.93 18.89 -18.02
C MET A 175 4.30 19.36 -16.71
N GLU A 176 5.12 19.79 -15.74
CA GLU A 176 4.67 20.28 -14.43
C GLU A 176 5.32 21.65 -14.12
N PRO A 177 4.69 22.76 -14.58
CA PRO A 177 5.25 24.11 -14.44
C PRO A 177 5.47 24.55 -12.99
N ALA A 178 4.78 23.95 -12.00
CA ALA A 178 5.02 24.20 -10.60
C ALA A 178 6.45 23.86 -10.14
N LEU A 179 7.18 23.05 -10.91
CA LEU A 179 8.60 22.73 -10.69
C LEU A 179 9.57 23.75 -11.30
N GLY A 180 9.08 24.80 -11.98
CA GLY A 180 9.90 25.86 -12.57
C GLY A 180 10.94 26.45 -11.62
N PRO A 181 10.58 26.78 -10.36
CA PRO A 181 11.54 27.33 -9.38
C PRO A 181 12.74 26.43 -9.06
N ILE A 182 12.65 25.13 -9.30
CA ILE A 182 13.73 24.15 -9.08
C ILE A 182 14.35 23.61 -10.38
N ALA A 183 13.98 24.16 -11.54
CA ALA A 183 14.42 23.70 -12.85
C ALA A 183 15.94 23.48 -12.95
N GLY A 184 16.74 24.44 -12.44
CA GLY A 184 18.20 24.37 -12.43
C GLY A 184 18.81 23.25 -11.56
N GLN A 185 17.99 22.60 -10.73
CA GLN A 185 18.39 21.48 -9.87
C GLN A 185 18.04 20.14 -10.49
N LEU A 186 17.30 20.08 -11.60
CA LEU A 186 16.79 18.84 -12.18
C LEU A 186 17.71 18.31 -13.28
N ALA A 187 18.28 17.14 -13.07
CA ALA A 187 18.98 16.40 -14.11
C ALA A 187 18.01 15.80 -15.16
N GLY A 188 16.76 15.59 -14.77
CA GLY A 188 15.70 15.05 -15.62
C GLY A 188 14.66 14.28 -14.82
N GLY A 189 13.82 13.52 -15.53
CA GLY A 189 12.77 12.75 -14.92
C GLY A 189 12.33 11.56 -15.76
N ILE A 190 11.44 10.77 -15.14
CA ILE A 190 10.73 9.69 -15.80
C ILE A 190 9.23 9.92 -15.55
N HIS A 191 8.46 9.99 -16.62
CA HIS A 191 7.00 10.02 -16.53
C HIS A 191 6.45 8.62 -16.74
N TYR A 192 5.55 8.20 -15.86
CA TYR A 192 4.84 6.93 -15.91
C TYR A 192 3.35 7.18 -16.19
N PRO A 193 2.91 7.09 -17.45
CA PRO A 193 1.58 7.53 -17.84
C PRO A 193 0.44 6.63 -17.32
N ALA A 194 0.73 5.38 -16.98
CA ALA A 194 -0.27 4.45 -16.45
C ALA A 194 -0.57 4.64 -14.95
N ASP A 195 0.23 5.43 -14.25
CA ASP A 195 0.00 5.70 -12.84
C ASP A 195 -1.22 6.62 -12.63
N GLU A 196 -1.90 6.44 -11.51
CA GLU A 196 -3.10 7.19 -11.16
C GLU A 196 -2.97 7.79 -9.75
N ILE A 197 -3.81 8.78 -9.47
CA ILE A 197 -4.01 9.31 -8.12
C ILE A 197 -5.43 9.03 -7.65
N GLY A 198 -5.62 9.01 -6.32
CA GLY A 198 -6.95 8.91 -5.74
C GLY A 198 -6.94 8.84 -4.22
N ASN A 199 -8.06 9.21 -3.64
CA ASN A 199 -8.26 9.17 -2.20
C ASN A 199 -8.70 7.76 -1.76
N ALA A 200 -7.79 7.00 -1.18
CA ALA A 200 -8.02 5.63 -0.75
C ALA A 200 -9.14 5.52 0.31
N TYR A 201 -9.27 6.50 1.20
CA TYR A 201 -10.35 6.54 2.18
C TYR A 201 -11.72 6.72 1.52
N LYS A 202 -11.85 7.71 0.59
CA LYS A 202 -13.08 7.92 -0.18
C LYS A 202 -13.45 6.66 -0.97
N PHE A 203 -12.45 5.99 -1.54
CA PHE A 203 -12.66 4.71 -2.23
C PHE A 203 -13.23 3.65 -1.29
N CYS A 204 -12.63 3.45 -0.10
CA CYS A 204 -13.14 2.49 0.89
C CYS A 204 -14.59 2.78 1.28
N VAL A 205 -14.91 4.06 1.57
CA VAL A 205 -16.25 4.48 1.97
C VAL A 205 -17.27 4.21 0.85
N ASN A 206 -16.97 4.65 -0.36
CA ASN A 206 -17.89 4.53 -1.48
C ASN A 206 -18.05 3.07 -1.94
N LEU A 207 -16.98 2.28 -1.94
CA LEU A 207 -17.06 0.87 -2.28
C LEU A 207 -17.80 0.07 -1.22
N ALA A 208 -17.61 0.40 0.07
CA ALA A 208 -18.36 -0.22 1.16
C ALA A 208 -19.87 0.10 1.07
N ASP A 209 -20.22 1.32 0.71
CA ASP A 209 -21.62 1.72 0.48
C ASP A 209 -22.24 0.95 -0.70
N HIS A 210 -21.52 0.82 -1.82
CA HIS A 210 -21.96 -0.01 -2.95
C HIS A 210 -22.12 -1.48 -2.55
N ALA A 211 -21.16 -2.04 -1.82
CA ALA A 211 -21.22 -3.42 -1.35
C ALA A 211 -22.38 -3.64 -0.36
N HIS A 212 -22.61 -2.66 0.54
CA HIS A 212 -23.72 -2.70 1.49
C HIS A 212 -25.08 -2.73 0.78
N ARG A 213 -25.28 -1.86 -0.22
CA ARG A 213 -26.52 -1.89 -1.04
C ARG A 213 -26.69 -3.21 -1.80
N ALA A 214 -25.58 -3.90 -2.10
CA ALA A 214 -25.59 -5.23 -2.71
C ALA A 214 -25.73 -6.38 -1.69
N GLY A 215 -25.98 -6.06 -0.39
CA GLY A 215 -26.28 -7.04 0.67
C GLY A 215 -25.09 -7.42 1.55
N VAL A 216 -23.94 -6.77 1.44
CA VAL A 216 -22.84 -6.97 2.39
C VAL A 216 -23.17 -6.33 3.75
N ASP A 217 -23.04 -7.09 4.83
CA ASP A 217 -23.26 -6.65 6.21
C ASP A 217 -21.96 -6.12 6.82
N PHE A 218 -21.83 -4.79 6.96
CA PHE A 218 -20.69 -4.17 7.63
C PHE A 218 -20.99 -3.93 9.11
N ARG A 219 -20.22 -4.56 9.99
CA ARG A 219 -20.30 -4.42 11.43
C ARG A 219 -19.08 -3.72 11.98
N PHE A 220 -19.20 -2.41 12.12
CA PHE A 220 -18.20 -1.55 12.74
C PHE A 220 -18.24 -1.64 14.27
N ARG A 221 -17.21 -1.13 14.95
CA ARG A 221 -17.03 -1.23 16.41
C ARG A 221 -17.11 -2.67 16.91
N THR A 222 -16.64 -3.60 16.06
CA THR A 222 -16.70 -5.04 16.32
C THR A 222 -15.29 -5.62 16.24
N PRO A 223 -14.44 -5.38 17.27
CA PRO A 223 -13.07 -5.87 17.29
C PRO A 223 -13.05 -7.40 17.44
N VAL A 224 -12.50 -8.11 16.47
CA VAL A 224 -12.28 -9.55 16.60
C VAL A 224 -11.10 -9.79 17.54
N THR A 225 -11.39 -10.40 18.70
CA THR A 225 -10.40 -10.68 19.75
C THR A 225 -9.94 -12.13 19.76
N GLU A 226 -10.79 -13.05 19.28
CA GLU A 226 -10.50 -14.48 19.28
C GLU A 226 -10.97 -15.14 17.99
N ILE A 227 -10.18 -16.10 17.50
CA ILE A 227 -10.54 -16.98 16.37
C ILE A 227 -10.48 -18.41 16.89
N GLN A 228 -11.64 -19.06 16.96
CA GLN A 228 -11.77 -20.41 17.51
C GLN A 228 -11.66 -21.47 16.43
N ALA A 229 -10.68 -22.36 16.57
CA ALA A 229 -10.50 -23.50 15.67
C ALA A 229 -10.91 -24.81 16.36
N ARG A 230 -11.62 -25.67 15.61
CA ARG A 230 -11.99 -27.04 16.03
C ARG A 230 -11.82 -27.98 14.85
N LYS A 231 -11.17 -29.13 15.09
CA LYS A 231 -11.01 -30.19 14.07
C LYS A 231 -10.45 -29.68 12.73
N GLY A 232 -9.45 -28.81 12.78
CA GLY A 232 -8.78 -28.27 11.57
C GLY A 232 -9.57 -27.22 10.78
N LYS A 233 -10.66 -26.69 11.34
CA LYS A 233 -11.47 -25.60 10.75
C LYS A 233 -11.74 -24.51 11.78
N ILE A 234 -11.96 -23.29 11.30
CA ILE A 234 -12.50 -22.23 12.14
C ILE A 234 -13.98 -22.55 12.43
N ALA A 235 -14.33 -22.59 13.71
CA ALA A 235 -15.68 -22.77 14.17
C ALA A 235 -16.40 -21.42 14.29
N ALA A 236 -15.73 -20.40 14.84
CA ALA A 236 -16.28 -19.07 15.03
C ALA A 236 -15.18 -18.01 15.19
N VAL A 237 -15.57 -16.75 15.05
CA VAL A 237 -14.78 -15.57 15.50
C VAL A 237 -15.60 -14.82 16.56
N ARG A 238 -14.92 -14.24 17.56
CA ARG A 238 -15.57 -13.56 18.69
C ARG A 238 -15.17 -12.10 18.79
N SER A 239 -16.14 -11.29 19.18
CA SER A 239 -15.99 -9.91 19.57
C SER A 239 -16.70 -9.67 20.90
N GLY A 240 -15.96 -9.65 21.99
CA GLY A 240 -16.55 -9.69 23.34
C GLY A 240 -17.40 -10.97 23.53
N ASP A 241 -18.66 -10.81 23.94
CA ASP A 241 -19.60 -11.91 24.14
C ASP A 241 -20.30 -12.37 22.84
N LYS A 242 -20.12 -11.64 21.74
CA LYS A 242 -20.73 -11.98 20.46
C LYS A 242 -19.89 -12.99 19.70
N GLU A 243 -20.55 -14.01 19.17
CA GLU A 243 -19.97 -15.03 18.32
C GLU A 243 -20.52 -14.93 16.90
N PHE A 244 -19.63 -15.08 15.90
CA PHE A 244 -19.97 -15.01 14.49
C PHE A 244 -19.48 -16.27 13.78
N THR A 245 -20.37 -16.90 13.01
CA THR A 245 -20.11 -18.15 12.30
C THR A 245 -20.31 -17.98 10.79
N ALA A 246 -19.48 -18.67 10.00
CA ALA A 246 -19.56 -18.68 8.53
C ALA A 246 -18.95 -19.95 7.95
N ASP A 247 -19.15 -20.17 6.65
CA ASP A 247 -18.50 -21.25 5.90
C ASP A 247 -17.03 -20.99 5.65
N ARG A 248 -16.64 -19.70 5.49
CA ARG A 248 -15.27 -19.24 5.26
C ARG A 248 -14.97 -17.98 6.05
N TYR A 249 -13.71 -17.84 6.42
CA TYR A 249 -13.18 -16.69 7.15
C TYR A 249 -11.98 -16.11 6.43
N ILE A 250 -11.90 -14.78 6.31
CA ILE A 250 -10.85 -14.07 5.62
C ILE A 250 -10.22 -13.06 6.58
N VAL A 251 -8.89 -13.15 6.80
CA VAL A 251 -8.15 -12.17 7.57
C VAL A 251 -7.55 -11.13 6.62
N ALA A 252 -8.11 -9.91 6.64
CA ALA A 252 -7.69 -8.74 5.86
C ALA A 252 -7.31 -7.55 6.78
N ALA A 253 -6.77 -7.85 7.97
CA ALA A 253 -6.48 -6.91 9.04
C ALA A 253 -5.11 -6.20 8.90
N GLY A 254 -4.54 -6.12 7.70
CA GLY A 254 -3.28 -5.42 7.42
C GLY A 254 -2.15 -5.86 8.35
N SER A 255 -1.49 -4.91 9.00
CA SER A 255 -0.38 -5.17 9.93
C SER A 255 -0.79 -5.98 11.17
N TYR A 256 -2.07 -6.06 11.49
CA TYR A 256 -2.58 -6.82 12.64
C TYR A 256 -2.90 -8.28 12.30
N SER A 257 -2.88 -8.66 11.02
CA SER A 257 -3.12 -10.05 10.58
C SER A 257 -2.22 -11.08 11.27
N PRO A 258 -0.90 -10.83 11.49
CA PRO A 258 -0.05 -11.79 12.21
C PRO A 258 -0.48 -12.01 13.65
N MET A 259 -1.02 -11.00 14.33
CA MET A 259 -1.45 -11.12 15.73
C MET A 259 -2.67 -12.04 15.84
N LEU A 260 -3.63 -11.89 14.93
CA LEU A 260 -4.82 -12.72 14.88
C LEU A 260 -4.47 -14.18 14.54
N LEU A 261 -3.60 -14.39 13.55
CA LEU A 261 -3.27 -15.73 13.07
C LEU A 261 -2.30 -16.50 13.98
N LYS A 262 -1.53 -15.77 14.81
CA LYS A 262 -0.65 -16.39 15.82
C LYS A 262 -1.43 -17.24 16.83
N GLN A 263 -2.67 -16.88 17.16
CA GLN A 263 -3.56 -17.65 18.05
C GLN A 263 -3.83 -19.06 17.50
N LEU A 264 -3.72 -19.24 16.19
CA LEU A 264 -3.95 -20.48 15.47
C LEU A 264 -2.65 -21.24 15.12
N GLY A 265 -1.51 -20.79 15.64
CA GLY A 265 -0.21 -21.35 15.31
C GLY A 265 0.29 -21.00 13.90
N ILE A 266 -0.42 -20.10 13.17
CA ILE A 266 -0.03 -19.71 11.81
C ILE A 266 0.93 -18.52 11.87
N THR A 267 2.14 -18.73 11.36
CA THR A 267 3.16 -17.66 11.23
C THR A 267 3.00 -16.94 9.91
N VAL A 268 2.65 -15.66 9.98
CA VAL A 268 2.60 -14.76 8.79
C VAL A 268 3.77 -13.80 8.86
N PRO A 269 4.70 -13.83 7.88
CA PRO A 269 5.92 -13.03 7.93
C PRO A 269 5.69 -11.58 7.49
N VAL A 270 4.80 -10.89 8.19
CA VAL A 270 4.44 -9.48 7.99
C VAL A 270 4.82 -8.68 9.23
N ARG A 271 5.40 -7.50 9.03
CA ARG A 271 5.72 -6.55 10.10
C ARG A 271 5.25 -5.14 9.74
N PRO A 272 4.80 -4.36 10.73
CA PRO A 272 4.40 -2.97 10.50
C PRO A 272 5.61 -2.10 10.19
N ALA A 273 5.51 -1.31 9.13
CA ALA A 273 6.38 -0.16 8.87
C ALA A 273 5.55 1.11 8.93
N LYS A 274 5.80 1.95 9.92
CA LYS A 274 5.10 3.21 10.11
C LYS A 274 5.51 4.20 9.02
N GLY A 275 4.53 4.73 8.30
CA GLY A 275 4.70 5.80 7.33
C GLY A 275 3.94 7.03 7.75
N TYR A 276 4.33 8.17 7.22
CA TYR A 276 3.77 9.47 7.55
C TYR A 276 3.22 10.16 6.32
N SER A 277 2.17 10.96 6.50
CA SER A 277 1.72 11.92 5.52
C SER A 277 1.32 13.23 6.18
N LEU A 278 1.37 14.29 5.38
CA LEU A 278 0.95 15.63 5.76
C LEU A 278 0.04 16.17 4.66
N THR A 279 -1.16 16.59 5.03
CA THR A 279 -2.16 17.07 4.09
C THR A 279 -2.36 18.57 4.30
N PHE A 280 -2.04 19.35 3.27
CA PHE A 280 -2.23 20.80 3.24
C PHE A 280 -3.51 21.12 2.47
N GLU A 281 -4.19 22.20 2.84
CA GLU A 281 -5.15 22.85 1.96
C GLU A 281 -4.42 23.37 0.73
N ARG A 282 -5.03 23.25 -0.44
CA ARG A 282 -4.45 23.71 -1.69
C ARG A 282 -4.61 25.22 -1.78
N PRO A 283 -3.53 26.02 -1.77
CA PRO A 283 -3.65 27.46 -1.97
C PRO A 283 -4.04 27.76 -3.42
N SER A 284 -4.67 28.91 -3.64
CA SER A 284 -4.75 29.48 -4.98
C SER A 284 -3.33 29.82 -5.43
N ALA A 285 -2.95 29.34 -6.60
CA ALA A 285 -1.65 29.59 -7.19
C ALA A 285 -1.81 29.90 -8.67
N ASP A 286 -1.00 30.83 -9.18
CA ASP A 286 -1.02 31.21 -10.59
C ASP A 286 -0.61 30.04 -11.50
N THR A 287 0.24 29.15 -10.98
CA THR A 287 0.69 27.95 -11.68
C THR A 287 0.05 26.71 -11.06
N PRO A 288 -0.79 25.98 -11.79
CA PRO A 288 -1.43 24.80 -11.24
C PRO A 288 -0.41 23.67 -11.03
N PHE A 289 -0.57 22.91 -9.91
CA PHE A 289 0.14 21.64 -9.68
C PHE A 289 -0.82 20.51 -10.04
N ARG A 290 -0.47 19.72 -11.06
CA ARG A 290 -1.39 18.74 -11.68
C ARG A 290 -0.88 17.30 -11.64
N VAL A 291 0.42 17.12 -11.82
CA VAL A 291 1.05 15.80 -11.89
C VAL A 291 1.72 15.48 -10.56
N PRO A 292 1.42 14.33 -9.93
CA PRO A 292 2.13 13.95 -8.70
C PRO A 292 3.62 13.80 -8.96
N VAL A 293 4.42 14.30 -8.03
CA VAL A 293 5.88 14.29 -8.11
C VAL A 293 6.44 13.32 -7.06
N ALA A 294 7.21 12.34 -7.51
CA ALA A 294 8.07 11.52 -6.67
C ALA A 294 9.50 12.04 -6.79
N ASP A 295 10.03 12.61 -5.72
CA ASP A 295 11.42 13.06 -5.67
C ASP A 295 12.29 11.91 -5.14
N ASP A 296 13.18 11.40 -5.99
CA ASP A 296 13.99 10.21 -5.70
C ASP A 296 15.02 10.48 -4.61
N ASP A 297 15.59 11.69 -4.56
CA ASP A 297 16.60 12.05 -3.57
C ASP A 297 16.01 12.16 -2.15
N PHE A 298 14.73 12.55 -2.04
CA PHE A 298 14.04 12.69 -0.76
C PHE A 298 13.18 11.49 -0.37
N HIS A 299 13.06 10.49 -1.24
CA HIS A 299 12.19 9.31 -1.05
C HIS A 299 10.77 9.69 -0.60
N ALA A 300 10.18 10.65 -1.28
CA ALA A 300 8.87 11.17 -0.94
C ALA A 300 8.07 11.56 -2.16
N VAL A 301 6.76 11.65 -1.96
CA VAL A 301 5.82 12.02 -2.98
C VAL A 301 5.01 13.24 -2.56
N VAL A 302 4.77 14.12 -3.52
CA VAL A 302 3.85 15.27 -3.39
C VAL A 302 2.73 15.04 -4.39
N VAL A 303 1.51 14.98 -3.90
CA VAL A 303 0.34 14.56 -4.69
C VAL A 303 -0.74 15.63 -4.64
N PRO A 304 -1.15 16.18 -5.80
CA PRO A 304 -2.33 17.04 -5.89
C PRO A 304 -3.60 16.17 -5.83
N LEU A 305 -4.46 16.43 -4.86
CA LEU A 305 -5.75 15.75 -4.70
C LEU A 305 -6.84 16.80 -4.58
N GLU A 306 -7.76 16.88 -5.53
CA GLU A 306 -8.88 17.82 -5.48
C GLU A 306 -8.46 19.19 -4.85
N ASN A 307 -8.92 19.47 -3.61
CA ASN A 307 -8.67 20.72 -2.89
C ASN A 307 -7.49 20.65 -1.89
N VAL A 308 -6.67 19.62 -1.94
CA VAL A 308 -5.55 19.43 -1.01
C VAL A 308 -4.26 19.02 -1.74
N ILE A 309 -3.13 19.25 -1.07
CA ILE A 309 -1.83 18.70 -1.45
C ILE A 309 -1.42 17.73 -0.36
N ARG A 310 -1.15 16.50 -0.73
CA ARG A 310 -0.64 15.48 0.19
C ARG A 310 0.82 15.22 -0.04
N VAL A 311 1.59 15.28 1.04
CA VAL A 311 2.99 14.88 1.06
C VAL A 311 3.08 13.59 1.85
N ALA A 312 3.69 12.56 1.27
CA ALA A 312 3.93 11.30 1.96
C ALA A 312 5.37 10.85 1.78
N GLY A 313 5.98 10.35 2.84
CA GLY A 313 7.37 9.92 2.82
C GLY A 313 7.75 9.33 4.16
N THR A 314 9.03 9.03 4.28
CA THR A 314 9.67 8.47 5.47
C THR A 314 9.04 7.17 5.98
N ALA A 315 9.84 6.33 6.61
CA ALA A 315 9.38 5.08 7.18
C ALA A 315 10.13 4.76 8.47
N GLU A 316 9.43 4.09 9.42
CA GLU A 316 10.03 3.64 10.67
C GLU A 316 9.57 2.23 11.02
N PHE A 317 10.49 1.40 11.49
CA PHE A 317 10.19 0.15 12.16
C PHE A 317 10.14 0.37 13.67
N THR A 318 8.94 0.63 14.18
CA THR A 318 8.66 0.98 15.59
C THR A 318 7.64 0.05 16.24
N GLY A 319 7.34 -1.08 15.61
CA GLY A 319 6.23 -1.93 16.01
C GLY A 319 4.88 -1.23 15.73
N TYR A 320 3.96 -1.30 16.68
CA TYR A 320 2.59 -0.78 16.53
C TYR A 320 2.40 0.64 17.10
N ASP A 321 3.49 1.38 17.31
CA ASP A 321 3.43 2.77 17.77
C ASP A 321 2.87 3.70 16.70
N LEU A 322 1.79 4.40 17.00
CA LEU A 322 1.11 5.38 16.13
C LEU A 322 1.35 6.84 16.57
N SER A 323 2.31 7.09 17.44
CA SER A 323 2.70 8.46 17.80
C SER A 323 3.16 9.26 16.57
N LEU A 324 2.97 10.58 16.60
CA LEU A 324 3.37 11.53 15.55
C LEU A 324 4.51 12.42 16.07
N PRO A 325 5.77 11.99 16.03
CA PRO A 325 6.88 12.82 16.47
C PRO A 325 7.02 14.06 15.60
N GLU A 326 7.12 15.24 16.21
CA GLU A 326 7.23 16.53 15.53
C GLU A 326 8.37 16.56 14.51
N ALA A 327 9.53 15.98 14.85
CA ALA A 327 10.67 15.92 13.93
C ALA A 327 10.35 15.21 12.60
N ARG A 328 9.41 14.22 12.60
CA ARG A 328 8.98 13.53 11.38
C ARG A 328 8.03 14.39 10.54
N ILE A 329 7.17 15.16 11.20
CA ILE A 329 6.28 16.11 10.52
C ILE A 329 7.12 17.23 9.89
N GLN A 330 8.10 17.77 10.61
CA GLN A 330 9.02 18.78 10.10
C GLN A 330 9.85 18.29 8.90
N ASN A 331 10.20 17.00 8.84
CA ASN A 331 10.85 16.44 7.65
C ASN A 331 9.92 16.51 6.42
N LEU A 332 8.63 16.23 6.56
CA LEU A 332 7.68 16.36 5.44
C LEU A 332 7.47 17.83 5.03
N VAL A 333 7.47 18.76 6.00
CA VAL A 333 7.43 20.20 5.71
C VAL A 333 8.65 20.65 4.91
N LYS A 334 9.85 20.24 5.34
CA LYS A 334 11.09 20.55 4.61
C LYS A 334 11.03 20.03 3.17
N LEU A 335 10.55 18.80 3.01
CA LEU A 335 10.48 18.11 1.75
C LEU A 335 9.54 18.80 0.76
N VAL A 336 8.32 19.15 1.18
CA VAL A 336 7.40 19.86 0.28
C VAL A 336 7.93 21.20 -0.15
N ARG A 337 8.63 21.93 0.74
CA ARG A 337 9.29 23.19 0.41
C ARG A 337 10.44 23.06 -0.60
N GLN A 338 11.05 21.88 -0.69
CA GLN A 338 12.09 21.61 -1.69
C GLN A 338 11.52 21.25 -3.07
N VAL A 339 10.31 20.72 -3.12
CA VAL A 339 9.61 20.40 -4.38
C VAL A 339 8.79 21.60 -4.85
N LEU A 340 8.10 22.30 -3.96
CA LEU A 340 7.21 23.44 -4.24
C LEU A 340 7.61 24.68 -3.41
N PRO A 341 8.81 25.27 -3.63
CA PRO A 341 9.34 26.31 -2.74
C PRO A 341 8.53 27.62 -2.73
N THR A 342 7.83 27.92 -3.82
CA THR A 342 7.03 29.14 -3.97
C THR A 342 5.56 29.00 -3.52
N TRP A 343 5.16 27.77 -3.15
CA TRP A 343 3.79 27.54 -2.73
C TRP A 343 3.58 27.92 -1.26
N ALA A 344 2.54 28.74 -1.00
CA ALA A 344 2.18 29.21 0.34
C ALA A 344 1.49 28.08 1.14
N LEU A 345 2.21 26.99 1.41
CA LEU A 345 1.72 25.88 2.22
C LEU A 345 1.94 26.19 3.71
N ASP A 346 0.85 26.33 4.46
CA ASP A 346 0.89 26.65 5.88
C ASP A 346 1.01 25.37 6.74
N PRO A 347 2.16 25.10 7.36
CA PRO A 347 2.35 23.90 8.20
C PRO A 347 1.43 23.89 9.44
N ALA A 348 1.02 25.05 9.95
CA ALA A 348 0.17 25.14 11.13
C ALA A 348 -1.26 24.63 10.86
N LYS A 349 -1.73 24.72 9.62
CA LYS A 349 -3.04 24.21 9.18
C LYS A 349 -2.98 22.82 8.59
N ALA A 350 -1.79 22.29 8.40
CA ALA A 350 -1.61 20.97 7.81
C ALA A 350 -2.07 19.85 8.75
N LYS A 351 -2.67 18.80 8.19
CA LYS A 351 -3.19 17.65 8.94
C LYS A 351 -2.17 16.51 8.89
N PRO A 352 -1.44 16.25 9.98
CA PRO A 352 -0.50 15.14 10.05
C PRO A 352 -1.23 13.81 10.26
N TRP A 353 -0.67 12.75 9.71
CA TRP A 353 -1.18 11.39 9.87
C TRP A 353 -0.04 10.37 9.78
N CYS A 354 -0.23 9.21 10.41
CA CYS A 354 0.62 8.04 10.22
C CYS A 354 -0.21 6.77 10.12
N GLY A 355 0.36 5.75 9.45
CA GLY A 355 -0.23 4.43 9.35
C GLY A 355 0.82 3.33 9.24
N LEU A 356 0.40 2.11 9.52
CA LEU A 356 1.26 0.94 9.59
C LEU A 356 1.17 0.13 8.28
N ARG A 357 2.16 0.27 7.39
CA ARG A 357 2.25 -0.54 6.18
C ARG A 357 2.51 -2.00 6.53
N PRO A 358 1.70 -2.95 6.07
CA PRO A 358 1.90 -4.38 6.36
C PRO A 358 3.01 -4.96 5.46
N MET A 359 4.25 -4.84 5.88
CA MET A 359 5.41 -5.26 5.09
C MET A 359 5.60 -6.77 5.17
N SER A 360 5.33 -7.48 4.08
CA SER A 360 5.74 -8.88 3.92
C SER A 360 7.26 -8.99 3.79
N VAL A 361 7.81 -10.11 4.22
CA VAL A 361 9.27 -10.30 4.28
C VAL A 361 9.96 -10.32 2.91
N ASP A 362 9.23 -10.65 1.87
CA ASP A 362 9.68 -10.68 0.48
C ASP A 362 9.14 -9.52 -0.36
N GLY A 363 8.29 -8.67 0.25
CA GLY A 363 7.67 -7.52 -0.40
C GLY A 363 6.49 -7.84 -1.32
N VAL A 364 6.08 -9.12 -1.40
CA VAL A 364 4.93 -9.57 -2.20
C VAL A 364 3.72 -9.79 -1.28
N PRO A 365 2.49 -9.42 -1.66
CA PRO A 365 1.28 -9.69 -0.88
C PRO A 365 1.07 -11.17 -0.58
N ILE A 366 0.32 -11.47 0.46
CA ILE A 366 -0.05 -12.82 0.86
C ILE A 366 -1.56 -12.97 0.66
N ILE A 367 -1.96 -13.74 -0.34
CA ILE A 367 -3.35 -13.89 -0.77
C ILE A 367 -3.64 -15.37 -0.98
N GLY A 368 -4.68 -15.90 -0.35
CA GLY A 368 -5.09 -17.28 -0.57
C GLY A 368 -5.43 -18.06 0.69
N ALA A 369 -5.50 -19.38 0.56
CA ALA A 369 -5.82 -20.29 1.66
C ALA A 369 -4.69 -20.37 2.69
N THR A 370 -5.06 -20.71 3.91
CA THR A 370 -4.15 -21.06 5.00
C THR A 370 -4.15 -22.58 5.21
N PRO A 371 -3.28 -23.13 6.08
CA PRO A 371 -3.37 -24.55 6.45
C PRO A 371 -4.67 -24.97 7.14
N ILE A 372 -5.48 -24.02 7.62
CA ILE A 372 -6.79 -24.29 8.21
C ILE A 372 -7.85 -24.23 7.10
N GLY A 373 -8.54 -25.30 6.84
CA GLY A 373 -9.32 -25.59 5.64
C GLY A 373 -10.41 -24.57 5.22
N ASN A 374 -10.88 -23.71 6.12
CA ASN A 374 -11.86 -22.67 5.82
C ASN A 374 -11.38 -21.26 6.15
N LEU A 375 -10.08 -21.09 6.42
CA LEU A 375 -9.46 -19.81 6.73
C LEU A 375 -8.60 -19.32 5.56
N TRP A 376 -8.83 -18.08 5.16
CA TRP A 376 -8.15 -17.39 4.07
C TRP A 376 -7.45 -16.14 4.58
N ILE A 377 -6.49 -15.64 3.82
CA ILE A 377 -5.71 -14.45 4.14
C ILE A 377 -5.60 -13.54 2.92
N ASN A 378 -5.67 -12.23 3.16
CA ASN A 378 -5.38 -11.22 2.16
C ASN A 378 -4.70 -10.03 2.87
N THR A 379 -3.35 -9.99 2.84
CA THR A 379 -2.54 -9.03 3.61
C THR A 379 -1.13 -8.90 3.05
N GLY A 380 -0.28 -8.11 3.69
CA GLY A 380 1.15 -8.05 3.38
C GLY A 380 1.53 -7.17 2.19
N HIS A 381 0.65 -6.27 1.76
CA HIS A 381 0.79 -5.44 0.55
C HIS A 381 1.84 -4.33 0.66
N GLY A 382 2.47 -4.15 1.82
CA GLY A 382 3.51 -3.16 2.03
C GLY A 382 3.05 -1.73 1.69
N HIS A 383 3.83 -1.06 0.88
CA HIS A 383 3.54 0.31 0.41
C HIS A 383 2.61 0.36 -0.81
N LEU A 384 2.35 -0.79 -1.45
CA LEU A 384 1.54 -0.91 -2.66
C LEU A 384 0.07 -1.29 -2.38
N GLY A 385 -0.36 -1.26 -1.13
CA GLY A 385 -1.70 -1.70 -0.75
C GLY A 385 -2.83 -0.99 -1.48
N TRP A 386 -2.68 0.30 -1.81
CA TRP A 386 -3.66 1.02 -2.61
C TRP A 386 -3.61 0.58 -4.08
N THR A 387 -2.42 0.56 -4.67
CA THR A 387 -2.19 0.13 -6.05
C THR A 387 -2.76 -1.27 -6.33
N MET A 388 -2.60 -2.21 -5.39
CA MET A 388 -2.97 -3.61 -5.57
C MET A 388 -4.35 -4.00 -5.04
N ALA A 389 -5.09 -3.08 -4.40
CA ALA A 389 -6.29 -3.42 -3.63
C ALA A 389 -7.36 -4.11 -4.46
N ALA A 390 -7.72 -3.54 -5.61
CA ALA A 390 -8.78 -4.08 -6.44
C ALA A 390 -8.41 -5.44 -7.04
N GLY A 391 -7.18 -5.57 -7.57
CA GLY A 391 -6.66 -6.84 -8.10
C GLY A 391 -6.55 -7.93 -7.03
N SER A 392 -6.14 -7.57 -5.80
CA SER A 392 -6.06 -8.53 -4.68
C SER A 392 -7.44 -9.01 -4.22
N GLY A 393 -8.42 -8.11 -4.19
CA GLY A 393 -9.80 -8.47 -3.86
C GLY A 393 -10.40 -9.40 -4.91
N GLN A 394 -10.17 -9.11 -6.19
CA GLN A 394 -10.62 -9.98 -7.28
C GLN A 394 -9.91 -11.33 -7.25
N LEU A 395 -8.57 -11.36 -7.14
CA LEU A 395 -7.81 -12.61 -7.06
C LEU A 395 -8.33 -13.51 -5.93
N LEU A 396 -8.56 -12.95 -4.73
CA LEU A 396 -9.12 -13.72 -3.62
C LEU A 396 -10.51 -14.29 -3.98
N SER A 397 -11.38 -13.48 -4.56
CA SER A 397 -12.70 -13.91 -5.00
C SER A 397 -12.61 -15.03 -6.03
N ASP A 398 -11.78 -14.91 -7.06
CA ASP A 398 -11.59 -15.92 -8.10
C ASP A 398 -11.15 -17.26 -7.47
N LEU A 399 -10.18 -17.22 -6.53
CA LEU A 399 -9.73 -18.41 -5.81
C LEU A 399 -10.83 -19.08 -4.97
N MET A 400 -11.71 -18.31 -4.36
CA MET A 400 -12.77 -18.82 -3.48
C MET A 400 -14.00 -19.30 -4.25
N THR A 401 -14.24 -18.75 -5.43
CA THR A 401 -15.40 -19.10 -6.30
C THR A 401 -15.08 -20.11 -7.39
N GLY A 402 -13.80 -20.49 -7.56
CA GLY A 402 -13.35 -21.37 -8.65
C GLY A 402 -13.25 -20.63 -9.99
N GLY A 403 -13.09 -19.32 -9.99
CA GLY A 403 -12.82 -18.49 -11.16
C GLY A 403 -11.44 -18.70 -11.77
N SER A 404 -11.14 -17.96 -12.83
CA SER A 404 -9.84 -18.01 -13.54
C SER A 404 -9.01 -16.76 -13.21
N PRO A 405 -8.03 -16.84 -12.28
CA PRO A 405 -7.19 -15.71 -11.94
C PRO A 405 -6.37 -15.21 -13.14
N ARG A 406 -6.21 -13.90 -13.24
CA ARG A 406 -5.37 -13.24 -14.27
C ARG A 406 -3.88 -13.26 -13.95
N VAL A 407 -3.53 -13.51 -12.69
CA VAL A 407 -2.16 -13.61 -12.19
C VAL A 407 -1.95 -14.99 -11.56
N GLU A 408 -0.70 -15.46 -11.53
CA GLU A 408 -0.33 -16.76 -10.94
C GLU A 408 -0.61 -16.79 -9.43
N PRO A 409 -1.59 -17.54 -8.92
CA PRO A 409 -1.96 -17.49 -7.49
C PRO A 409 -0.86 -17.96 -6.55
N GLU A 410 -0.05 -18.93 -6.98
CA GLU A 410 1.05 -19.53 -6.21
C GLU A 410 2.10 -18.46 -5.83
N ALA A 411 2.25 -17.45 -6.67
CA ALA A 411 3.15 -16.33 -6.43
C ALA A 411 2.78 -15.55 -5.14
N TYR A 412 1.51 -15.57 -4.74
CA TYR A 412 0.96 -14.83 -3.60
C TYR A 412 0.56 -15.74 -2.43
N ALA A 413 0.56 -17.05 -2.62
CA ALA A 413 0.13 -18.01 -1.59
C ALA A 413 1.02 -17.95 -0.34
N LEU A 414 0.42 -18.16 0.84
CA LEU A 414 1.15 -18.25 2.11
C LEU A 414 2.15 -19.43 2.09
N ALA A 415 1.82 -20.49 1.36
CA ALA A 415 2.63 -21.70 1.25
C ALA A 415 4.05 -21.45 0.65
N ARG A 416 4.27 -20.33 -0.07
CA ARG A 416 5.60 -19.95 -0.59
C ARG A 416 6.67 -19.77 0.49
N PHE A 417 6.23 -19.63 1.74
CA PHE A 417 7.11 -19.52 2.89
C PHE A 417 7.40 -20.88 3.59
N ASN A 418 6.70 -21.94 3.19
CA ASN A 418 6.95 -23.30 3.68
C ASN A 418 8.24 -23.83 3.04
N GLY A 419 9.25 -24.13 3.85
CA GLY A 419 10.57 -24.61 3.36
C GLY A 419 11.67 -23.54 3.33
N THR A 420 11.43 -22.33 3.81
CA THR A 420 12.45 -21.25 3.97
C THR A 420 12.83 -21.02 5.44
N ALA A 421 12.83 -22.10 6.26
CA ALA A 421 13.31 -22.05 7.64
C ALA A 421 14.85 -21.97 7.70
#